data_250227aed47c96ce3251f20b0e315a53
#
_entry.id   250227aed47c96ce3251f20b0e315a53
#
_cell.length_a   1.000
_cell.length_b   1.000
_cell.length_c   1.000
_cell.angle_alpha   90.00
_cell.angle_beta   90.00
_cell.angle_gamma   90.00
#
_symmetry.space_group_name_H-M   'P 1'
#
loop_
_entity.id
_entity.type
_entity.pdbx_description
1 polymer ?
#
loop_
_entity_poly.entity_id
_entity_poly.type
_entity_poly.pdbx_seq_one_letter_code
_entity_poly.pdbx_strand_id
1 'polypeptide(L)'
;MPESHPFDKSILDKLEALQAKYAAMGQDLNSYLDGLLHADFLTYWDYINLDTLLSLQHPITPFPDEEIFIIYHQITELYFKLSLHEFQQLQQADAMDSSVMLKRVNRINRYFEALTHSFEIMVDGMDKDQFLKFRMSLLPASGFQSAQYRMIEIHATSFDRLLKEEFRAANADHTPGDLMGLFDKIYWKAG
;
A
#
# COMPACT_ATOMS: atom_id res chain seq x y z
N MET A 1 -41.93 32.97 -13.80
CA MET A 1 -42.13 31.57 -14.13
C MET A 1 -41.51 30.79 -13.01
N PRO A 2 -42.20 29.92 -12.29
CA PRO A 2 -41.52 29.05 -11.31
C PRO A 2 -40.63 28.10 -12.09
N GLU A 3 -39.33 28.09 -11.77
CA GLU A 3 -38.38 27.12 -12.29
C GLU A 3 -38.89 25.72 -11.92
N SER A 4 -39.25 24.93 -12.94
CA SER A 4 -39.65 23.54 -12.73
C SER A 4 -38.37 22.75 -12.37
N HIS A 5 -38.15 22.49 -11.09
CA HIS A 5 -37.13 21.56 -10.64
C HIS A 5 -37.39 20.17 -11.26
N PRO A 6 -36.38 19.50 -11.78
CA PRO A 6 -36.52 18.18 -12.41
C PRO A 6 -36.96 17.10 -11.41
N PHE A 7 -36.92 17.37 -10.10
CA PHE A 7 -37.30 16.43 -9.05
C PHE A 7 -38.67 16.70 -8.48
N ASP A 8 -39.42 15.64 -8.14
CA ASP A 8 -40.67 15.70 -7.43
C ASP A 8 -40.51 16.49 -6.10
N LYS A 9 -41.48 17.30 -5.76
CA LYS A 9 -41.50 18.08 -4.53
C LYS A 9 -41.30 17.21 -3.29
N SER A 10 -41.83 15.99 -3.28
CA SER A 10 -41.68 15.06 -2.17
C SER A 10 -40.22 14.61 -1.97
N ILE A 11 -39.39 14.59 -3.02
CA ILE A 11 -37.98 14.29 -2.96
C ILE A 11 -37.21 15.47 -2.36
N LEU A 12 -37.53 16.69 -2.78
CA LEU A 12 -36.92 17.91 -2.25
C LEU A 12 -37.19 18.05 -0.76
N ASP A 13 -38.46 17.89 -0.32
CA ASP A 13 -38.85 17.96 1.09
C ASP A 13 -38.07 16.91 1.95
N LYS A 14 -37.82 15.72 1.40
CA LYS A 14 -37.00 14.67 2.08
C LYS A 14 -35.53 15.04 2.16
N LEU A 15 -34.97 15.63 1.09
CA LEU A 15 -33.56 16.06 1.09
C LEU A 15 -33.33 17.19 2.10
N GLU A 16 -34.28 18.16 2.19
CA GLU A 16 -34.20 19.22 3.20
C GLU A 16 -34.29 18.66 4.63
N ALA A 17 -35.19 17.71 4.88
CA ALA A 17 -35.31 17.05 6.18
C ALA A 17 -34.02 16.23 6.53
N LEU A 18 -33.44 15.55 5.55
CA LEU A 18 -32.17 14.84 5.74
C LEU A 18 -31.03 15.83 6.02
N GLN A 19 -30.93 16.92 5.30
CA GLN A 19 -29.91 17.94 5.51
C GLN A 19 -29.97 18.50 6.93
N ALA A 20 -31.19 18.86 7.41
CA ALA A 20 -31.37 19.33 8.78
C ALA A 20 -30.95 18.27 9.83
N LYS A 21 -31.33 16.99 9.59
CA LYS A 21 -30.99 15.88 10.47
C LYS A 21 -29.49 15.66 10.56
N TYR A 22 -28.78 15.61 9.42
CA TYR A 22 -27.33 15.36 9.39
C TYR A 22 -26.55 16.55 9.94
N ALA A 23 -26.98 17.79 9.66
CA ALA A 23 -26.39 18.99 10.24
C ALA A 23 -26.48 19.01 11.77
N ALA A 24 -27.61 18.57 12.34
CA ALA A 24 -27.79 18.46 13.79
C ALA A 24 -26.84 17.42 14.43
N MET A 25 -26.38 16.43 13.65
CA MET A 25 -25.40 15.42 14.07
C MET A 25 -23.95 15.82 13.75
N GLY A 26 -23.70 17.01 13.21
CA GLY A 26 -22.37 17.45 12.78
C GLY A 26 -21.83 16.68 11.58
N GLN A 27 -22.71 16.12 10.74
CA GLN A 27 -22.36 15.32 9.56
C GLN A 27 -22.77 16.04 8.28
N ASP A 28 -22.02 15.82 7.20
CA ASP A 28 -22.29 16.39 5.88
C ASP A 28 -23.13 15.44 5.03
N LEU A 29 -24.34 15.88 4.64
CA LEU A 29 -25.23 15.10 3.79
C LEU A 29 -24.63 14.83 2.40
N ASN A 30 -23.86 15.77 1.81
CA ASN A 30 -23.29 15.59 0.48
C ASN A 30 -22.33 14.41 0.45
N SER A 31 -21.48 14.24 1.48
CA SER A 31 -20.58 13.08 1.61
C SER A 31 -21.35 11.75 1.64
N TYR A 32 -22.55 11.72 2.22
CA TYR A 32 -23.41 10.52 2.20
C TYR A 32 -24.03 10.27 0.83
N LEU A 33 -24.47 11.32 0.15
CA LEU A 33 -25.03 11.22 -1.20
C LEU A 33 -23.96 10.76 -2.19
N ASP A 34 -22.73 11.28 -2.10
CA ASP A 34 -21.58 10.82 -2.88
C ASP A 34 -21.31 9.33 -2.64
N GLY A 35 -21.37 8.88 -1.39
CA GLY A 35 -21.24 7.47 -1.05
C GLY A 35 -22.34 6.61 -1.69
N LEU A 36 -23.59 7.09 -1.67
CA LEU A 36 -24.71 6.37 -2.31
C LEU A 36 -24.60 6.31 -3.83
N LEU A 37 -24.04 7.33 -4.49
CA LEU A 37 -23.79 7.31 -5.93
C LEU A 37 -22.76 6.24 -6.35
N HIS A 38 -21.85 5.88 -5.46
CA HIS A 38 -20.84 4.86 -5.68
C HIS A 38 -21.18 3.50 -5.04
N ALA A 39 -22.37 3.37 -4.45
CA ALA A 39 -22.77 2.14 -3.78
C ALA A 39 -23.18 1.06 -4.79
N ASP A 40 -22.37 0.00 -4.89
CA ASP A 40 -22.64 -1.18 -5.70
C ASP A 40 -23.33 -2.31 -4.95
N PHE A 41 -23.74 -2.07 -3.69
CA PHE A 41 -24.36 -3.07 -2.81
C PHE A 41 -23.55 -4.37 -2.66
N LEU A 42 -22.22 -4.27 -2.85
CA LEU A 42 -21.29 -5.40 -2.64
C LEU A 42 -21.25 -5.79 -1.17
N THR A 43 -21.18 -7.07 -0.91
CA THR A 43 -20.88 -7.55 0.44
C THR A 43 -19.41 -7.20 0.78
N TYR A 44 -19.09 -7.14 2.07
CA TYR A 44 -17.69 -6.97 2.51
C TYR A 44 -16.76 -8.02 1.87
N TRP A 45 -17.24 -9.24 1.77
CA TRP A 45 -16.53 -10.38 1.20
C TRP A 45 -16.16 -10.15 -0.27
N ASP A 46 -17.14 -9.75 -1.07
CA ASP A 46 -16.94 -9.47 -2.50
C ASP A 46 -16.06 -8.23 -2.71
N TYR A 47 -16.30 -7.19 -1.92
CA TYR A 47 -15.57 -5.92 -2.05
C TYR A 47 -14.06 -6.07 -1.86
N ILE A 48 -13.62 -6.88 -0.89
CA ILE A 48 -12.19 -7.12 -0.65
C ILE A 48 -11.65 -8.35 -1.35
N ASN A 49 -12.47 -9.06 -2.19
CA ASN A 49 -12.11 -10.30 -2.87
C ASN A 49 -11.54 -11.35 -1.91
N LEU A 50 -12.23 -11.57 -0.78
CA LEU A 50 -11.72 -12.35 0.33
C LEU A 50 -11.45 -13.81 -0.05
N ASP A 51 -12.30 -14.45 -0.86
CA ASP A 51 -12.07 -15.82 -1.34
C ASP A 51 -10.76 -15.95 -2.11
N THR A 52 -10.48 -14.98 -2.99
CA THR A 52 -9.21 -14.94 -3.74
C THR A 52 -8.05 -14.74 -2.78
N LEU A 53 -8.15 -13.78 -1.87
CA LEU A 53 -7.08 -13.46 -0.90
C LEU A 53 -6.72 -14.68 -0.05
N LEU A 54 -7.72 -15.42 0.45
CA LEU A 54 -7.53 -16.60 1.29
C LEU A 54 -7.20 -17.87 0.51
N SER A 55 -7.13 -17.82 -0.81
CA SER A 55 -6.72 -18.94 -1.68
C SER A 55 -5.29 -18.82 -2.21
N LEU A 56 -4.52 -17.81 -1.82
CA LEU A 56 -3.18 -17.54 -2.33
C LEU A 56 -2.06 -18.20 -1.52
N GLN A 57 -2.37 -18.95 -0.49
CA GLN A 57 -1.40 -19.62 0.37
C GLN A 57 -1.19 -21.06 -0.13
N HIS A 58 0.00 -21.34 -0.62
CA HIS A 58 0.36 -22.65 -1.20
C HIS A 58 1.66 -23.17 -0.59
N PRO A 59 1.63 -23.73 0.63
CA PRO A 59 2.81 -24.39 1.22
C PRO A 59 3.30 -25.54 0.33
N ILE A 60 4.61 -25.68 0.18
CA ILE A 60 5.26 -26.75 -0.60
C ILE A 60 5.76 -27.88 0.27
N THR A 61 5.78 -27.68 1.57
CA THR A 61 6.20 -28.69 2.55
C THR A 61 5.04 -29.06 3.51
N PRO A 62 5.11 -30.18 4.22
CA PRO A 62 4.08 -30.58 5.18
C PRO A 62 4.18 -29.88 6.55
N PHE A 63 5.05 -28.87 6.70
CA PHE A 63 5.25 -28.18 7.97
C PHE A 63 4.26 -27.03 8.13
N PRO A 64 3.38 -27.05 9.18
CA PRO A 64 2.32 -26.04 9.35
C PRO A 64 2.82 -24.58 9.39
N ASP A 65 4.00 -24.33 9.93
CA ASP A 65 4.52 -22.97 10.07
C ASP A 65 4.98 -22.35 8.74
N GLU A 66 5.07 -23.13 7.66
CA GLU A 66 5.29 -22.59 6.32
C GLU A 66 4.11 -21.70 5.88
N GLU A 67 2.89 -22.02 6.28
CA GLU A 67 1.72 -21.18 5.99
C GLU A 67 1.82 -19.84 6.72
N ILE A 68 2.27 -19.82 8.00
CA ILE A 68 2.53 -18.60 8.74
C ILE A 68 3.56 -17.73 8.01
N PHE A 69 4.64 -18.34 7.53
CA PHE A 69 5.68 -17.68 6.78
C PHE A 69 5.14 -17.02 5.50
N ILE A 70 4.34 -17.75 4.71
CA ILE A 70 3.73 -17.24 3.48
C ILE A 70 2.80 -16.06 3.79
N ILE A 71 1.85 -16.23 4.71
CA ILE A 71 0.87 -15.20 5.07
C ILE A 71 1.58 -13.94 5.57
N TYR A 72 2.57 -14.09 6.43
CA TYR A 72 3.29 -12.93 6.95
C TYR A 72 4.00 -12.15 5.85
N HIS A 73 4.63 -12.82 4.88
CA HIS A 73 5.26 -12.16 3.74
C HIS A 73 4.22 -11.49 2.83
N GLN A 74 3.05 -12.10 2.62
CA GLN A 74 1.95 -11.47 1.88
C GLN A 74 1.45 -10.19 2.59
N ILE A 75 1.31 -10.22 3.92
CA ILE A 75 0.96 -9.04 4.71
C ILE A 75 2.04 -7.95 4.57
N THR A 76 3.30 -8.32 4.60
CA THR A 76 4.43 -7.40 4.41
C THR A 76 4.35 -6.72 3.04
N GLU A 77 4.12 -7.47 1.98
CA GLU A 77 3.96 -6.94 0.62
C GLU A 77 2.72 -6.03 0.49
N LEU A 78 1.63 -6.31 1.22
CA LEU A 78 0.45 -5.43 1.26
C LEU A 78 0.76 -4.10 1.97
N TYR A 79 1.55 -4.09 3.04
CA TYR A 79 2.04 -2.85 3.66
C TYR A 79 2.97 -2.06 2.74
N PHE A 80 3.81 -2.74 1.95
CA PHE A 80 4.62 -2.07 0.93
C PHE A 80 3.73 -1.44 -0.15
N LYS A 81 2.67 -2.13 -0.58
CA LYS A 81 1.69 -1.59 -1.52
C LYS A 81 0.98 -0.34 -0.97
N LEU A 82 0.60 -0.32 0.31
CA LEU A 82 0.05 0.85 0.97
C LEU A 82 1.04 2.02 0.97
N SER A 83 2.31 1.75 1.27
CA SER A 83 3.36 2.76 1.27
C SER A 83 3.59 3.35 -0.13
N LEU A 84 3.66 2.50 -1.16
CA LEU A 84 3.78 2.93 -2.55
C LEU A 84 2.57 3.76 -3.01
N HIS A 85 1.37 3.41 -2.56
CA HIS A 85 0.16 4.19 -2.83
C HIS A 85 0.26 5.62 -2.28
N GLU A 86 0.80 5.81 -1.07
CA GLU A 86 1.02 7.15 -0.52
C GLU A 86 2.12 7.91 -1.30
N PHE A 87 3.22 7.25 -1.68
CA PHE A 87 4.26 7.86 -2.51
C PHE A 87 3.73 8.31 -3.88
N GLN A 88 2.94 7.49 -4.56
CA GLN A 88 2.32 7.85 -5.84
C GLN A 88 1.45 9.10 -5.73
N GLN A 89 0.66 9.21 -4.65
CA GLN A 89 -0.15 10.40 -4.41
C GLN A 89 0.69 11.64 -4.09
N LEU A 90 1.87 11.47 -3.44
CA LEU A 90 2.82 12.55 -3.22
C LEU A 90 3.41 13.08 -4.54
N GLN A 91 3.65 12.20 -5.51
CA GLN A 91 4.22 12.56 -6.81
C GLN A 91 3.21 13.22 -7.77
N GLN A 92 1.93 12.88 -7.67
CA GLN A 92 0.88 13.38 -8.56
C GLN A 92 0.36 14.77 -8.20
N ALA A 93 0.75 15.32 -7.07
CA ALA A 93 0.26 16.61 -6.60
C ALA A 93 1.12 17.75 -7.15
N ASP A 94 0.58 18.54 -8.07
CA ASP A 94 1.25 19.74 -8.67
C ASP A 94 1.54 20.84 -7.64
N ALA A 95 0.70 20.98 -6.62
CA ALA A 95 0.92 21.86 -5.47
C ALA A 95 0.36 21.18 -4.21
N MET A 96 1.23 20.65 -3.37
CA MET A 96 0.81 19.97 -2.17
C MET A 96 0.89 20.89 -0.96
N ASP A 97 -0.24 21.02 -0.25
CA ASP A 97 -0.25 21.62 1.08
C ASP A 97 0.63 20.79 2.03
N SER A 98 1.46 21.47 2.80
CA SER A 98 2.35 20.86 3.79
C SER A 98 1.61 19.94 4.77
N SER A 99 0.35 20.25 5.09
CA SER A 99 -0.50 19.43 5.97
C SER A 99 -0.86 18.09 5.32
N VAL A 100 -1.13 18.08 4.01
CA VAL A 100 -1.43 16.87 3.24
C VAL A 100 -0.18 16.01 3.11
N MET A 101 0.97 16.62 2.78
CA MET A 101 2.26 15.93 2.74
C MET A 101 2.56 15.25 4.07
N LEU A 102 2.44 15.97 5.18
CA LEU A 102 2.70 15.43 6.52
C LEU A 102 1.78 14.26 6.86
N LYS A 103 0.49 14.34 6.51
CA LYS A 103 -0.46 13.23 6.70
C LYS A 103 -0.02 11.96 5.97
N ARG A 104 0.44 12.06 4.72
CA ARG A 104 0.88 10.90 3.92
C ARG A 104 2.16 10.29 4.46
N VAL A 105 3.17 11.11 4.78
CA VAL A 105 4.41 10.66 5.42
C VAL A 105 4.11 9.95 6.75
N ASN A 106 3.22 10.50 7.56
CA ASN A 106 2.81 9.87 8.82
C ASN A 106 2.10 8.52 8.60
N ARG A 107 1.34 8.33 7.52
CA ARG A 107 0.75 7.03 7.16
C ARG A 107 1.83 6.01 6.81
N ILE A 108 2.80 6.39 5.98
CA ILE A 108 3.94 5.54 5.63
C ILE A 108 4.68 5.10 6.91
N ASN A 109 4.99 6.03 7.81
CA ASN A 109 5.63 5.71 9.08
C ASN A 109 4.82 4.69 9.89
N ARG A 110 3.49 4.86 10.00
CA ARG A 110 2.62 3.91 10.69
C ARG A 110 2.62 2.51 10.07
N TYR A 111 2.70 2.41 8.74
CA TYR A 111 2.80 1.12 8.07
C TYR A 111 4.11 0.42 8.42
N PHE A 112 5.23 1.13 8.45
CA PHE A 112 6.53 0.59 8.87
C PHE A 112 6.59 0.28 10.37
N GLU A 113 5.97 1.10 11.21
CA GLU A 113 5.81 0.80 12.65
C GLU A 113 5.04 -0.51 12.86
N ALA A 114 3.92 -0.70 12.14
CA ALA A 114 3.14 -1.93 12.20
C ALA A 114 3.97 -3.14 11.74
N LEU A 115 4.74 -3.02 10.66
CA LEU A 115 5.65 -4.07 10.19
C LEU A 115 6.71 -4.40 11.24
N THR A 116 7.31 -3.39 11.87
CA THR A 116 8.35 -3.58 12.89
C THR A 116 7.79 -4.35 14.10
N HIS A 117 6.62 -3.97 14.61
CA HIS A 117 5.99 -4.66 15.73
C HIS A 117 5.51 -6.07 15.36
N SER A 118 4.94 -6.23 14.16
CA SER A 118 4.43 -7.53 13.71
C SER A 118 5.55 -8.55 13.42
N PHE A 119 6.81 -8.11 13.31
CA PHE A 119 7.93 -9.01 13.05
C PHE A 119 8.15 -10.05 14.17
N GLU A 120 7.65 -9.77 15.38
CA GLU A 120 7.62 -10.74 16.48
C GLU A 120 6.88 -12.04 16.11
N ILE A 121 5.92 -12.00 15.20
CA ILE A 121 5.24 -13.18 14.66
C ILE A 121 6.24 -14.13 14.00
N MET A 122 7.27 -13.58 13.33
CA MET A 122 8.30 -14.40 12.67
C MET A 122 9.38 -14.87 13.64
N VAL A 123 9.70 -14.07 14.67
CA VAL A 123 10.80 -14.35 15.60
C VAL A 123 10.38 -15.31 16.70
N ASP A 124 9.24 -15.00 17.34
CA ASP A 124 8.75 -15.72 18.52
C ASP A 124 7.50 -16.54 18.23
N GLY A 125 6.77 -16.23 17.16
CA GLY A 125 5.49 -16.88 16.82
C GLY A 125 5.64 -18.13 15.97
N MET A 126 6.81 -18.40 15.35
CA MET A 126 7.06 -19.62 14.59
C MET A 126 7.92 -20.62 15.36
N ASP A 127 7.65 -21.90 15.14
CA ASP A 127 8.50 -22.97 15.65
C ASP A 127 9.84 -23.02 14.90
N LYS A 128 10.94 -22.83 15.64
CA LYS A 128 12.29 -22.76 15.08
C LYS A 128 12.68 -24.04 14.33
N ASP A 129 12.28 -25.20 14.86
CA ASP A 129 12.67 -26.48 14.25
C ASP A 129 11.92 -26.73 12.94
N GLN A 130 10.64 -26.32 12.87
CA GLN A 130 9.89 -26.33 11.61
C GLN A 130 10.49 -25.38 10.58
N PHE A 131 10.79 -24.13 10.99
CA PHE A 131 11.44 -23.15 10.11
C PHE A 131 12.75 -23.70 9.54
N LEU A 132 13.63 -24.28 10.37
CA LEU A 132 14.89 -24.84 9.91
C LEU A 132 14.71 -25.99 8.90
N LYS A 133 13.60 -26.72 8.98
CA LYS A 133 13.30 -27.83 8.05
C LYS A 133 12.83 -27.32 6.70
N PHE A 134 11.92 -26.32 6.65
CA PHE A 134 11.37 -25.86 5.36
C PHE A 134 12.19 -24.74 4.71
N ARG A 135 13.01 -23.97 5.46
CA ARG A 135 13.76 -22.82 4.89
C ARG A 135 14.61 -23.16 3.67
N MET A 136 15.14 -24.39 3.60
CA MET A 136 15.95 -24.81 2.46
C MET A 136 15.15 -25.05 1.19
N SER A 137 13.85 -25.35 1.33
CA SER A 137 12.94 -25.50 0.18
C SER A 137 12.58 -24.14 -0.46
N LEU A 138 12.84 -23.03 0.26
CA LEU A 138 12.56 -21.68 -0.24
C LEU A 138 13.64 -21.17 -1.20
N LEU A 139 14.81 -21.81 -1.26
CA LEU A 139 15.89 -21.37 -2.14
C LEU A 139 15.50 -21.48 -3.62
N PRO A 140 15.82 -20.47 -4.47
CA PRO A 140 16.62 -19.26 -4.19
C PRO A 140 15.79 -18.03 -3.75
N ALA A 141 14.53 -18.19 -3.32
CA ALA A 141 13.67 -17.09 -2.93
C ALA A 141 14.22 -16.35 -1.69
N SER A 142 14.09 -15.04 -1.69
CA SER A 142 14.55 -14.17 -0.61
C SER A 142 13.67 -12.92 -0.52
N GLY A 143 13.36 -12.46 0.70
CA GLY A 143 12.68 -11.18 0.93
C GLY A 143 13.43 -9.97 0.34
N PHE A 144 14.75 -10.07 0.14
CA PHE A 144 15.54 -9.04 -0.56
C PHE A 144 15.18 -8.89 -2.04
N GLN A 145 14.45 -9.84 -2.63
CA GLN A 145 13.95 -9.78 -4.01
C GLN A 145 12.63 -9.01 -4.16
N SER A 146 12.07 -8.46 -3.07
CA SER A 146 10.85 -7.67 -3.15
C SER A 146 11.03 -6.44 -4.06
N ALA A 147 10.34 -6.43 -5.19
CA ALA A 147 10.31 -5.31 -6.11
C ALA A 147 9.64 -4.09 -5.47
N GLN A 148 8.60 -4.30 -4.67
CA GLN A 148 7.90 -3.21 -3.97
C GLN A 148 8.81 -2.50 -2.96
N TYR A 149 9.60 -3.27 -2.19
CA TYR A 149 10.57 -2.67 -1.27
C TYR A 149 11.62 -1.82 -2.00
N ARG A 150 12.13 -2.30 -3.14
CA ARG A 150 13.05 -1.52 -3.98
C ARG A 150 12.42 -0.24 -4.50
N MET A 151 11.16 -0.30 -4.91
CA MET A 151 10.43 0.91 -5.33
C MET A 151 10.27 1.91 -4.18
N ILE A 152 10.02 1.44 -2.96
CA ILE A 152 9.95 2.32 -1.77
C ILE A 152 11.30 3.01 -1.54
N GLU A 153 12.42 2.29 -1.61
CA GLU A 153 13.76 2.87 -1.48
C GLU A 153 13.98 3.98 -2.51
N ILE A 154 13.61 3.75 -3.77
CA ILE A 154 13.73 4.72 -4.88
C ILE A 154 12.88 5.97 -4.63
N HIS A 155 11.68 5.82 -4.07
CA HIS A 155 10.80 6.96 -3.76
C HIS A 155 11.24 7.72 -2.49
N ALA A 156 11.89 7.04 -1.57
CA ALA A 156 12.27 7.62 -0.27
C ALA A 156 13.59 8.40 -0.29
N THR A 157 14.45 8.18 -1.29
CA THR A 157 15.77 8.82 -1.36
C THR A 157 16.25 9.01 -2.80
N SER A 158 17.28 9.84 -2.98
CA SER A 158 17.92 9.99 -4.27
C SER A 158 18.72 8.74 -4.65
N PHE A 159 18.70 8.40 -5.94
CA PHE A 159 19.30 7.18 -6.47
C PHE A 159 20.79 7.03 -6.15
N ASP A 160 21.53 8.14 -6.15
CA ASP A 160 22.96 8.18 -5.81
C ASP A 160 23.23 7.66 -4.38
N ARG A 161 22.28 7.82 -3.45
CA ARG A 161 22.41 7.31 -2.08
C ARG A 161 22.14 5.80 -1.97
N LEU A 162 21.46 5.22 -2.94
CA LEU A 162 21.20 3.77 -3.00
C LEU A 162 22.38 2.99 -3.58
N LEU A 163 23.30 3.67 -4.28
CA LEU A 163 24.48 3.06 -4.88
C LEU A 163 25.54 2.75 -3.82
N LYS A 164 26.19 1.59 -3.94
CA LYS A 164 27.40 1.30 -3.20
C LYS A 164 28.49 2.34 -3.56
N GLU A 165 29.36 2.62 -2.60
CA GLU A 165 30.39 3.67 -2.75
C GLU A 165 31.28 3.46 -3.98
N GLU A 166 31.66 2.22 -4.30
CA GLU A 166 32.42 1.85 -5.49
C GLU A 166 31.73 2.23 -6.80
N PHE A 167 30.40 2.03 -6.89
CA PHE A 167 29.61 2.41 -8.08
C PHE A 167 29.33 3.91 -8.12
N ARG A 168 29.18 4.56 -6.98
CA ARG A 168 29.04 6.01 -6.89
C ARG A 168 30.29 6.73 -7.39
N ALA A 169 31.49 6.26 -6.97
CA ALA A 169 32.76 6.81 -7.42
C ALA A 169 32.97 6.60 -8.93
N ALA A 170 32.61 5.43 -9.45
CA ALA A 170 32.76 5.11 -10.88
C ALA A 170 31.80 5.88 -11.80
N ASN A 171 30.75 6.51 -11.26
CA ASN A 171 29.72 7.21 -12.01
C ASN A 171 29.49 8.65 -11.51
N ALA A 172 30.48 9.25 -10.88
CA ALA A 172 30.39 10.60 -10.30
C ALA A 172 30.08 11.71 -11.34
N ASP A 173 30.37 11.46 -12.60
CA ASP A 173 30.17 12.41 -13.71
C ASP A 173 28.78 12.30 -14.39
N HIS A 174 27.90 11.42 -13.90
CA HIS A 174 26.57 11.25 -14.49
C HIS A 174 25.61 12.35 -14.05
N THR A 175 24.97 12.99 -15.03
CA THR A 175 23.93 13.99 -14.77
C THR A 175 22.63 13.33 -14.30
N PRO A 176 21.76 14.04 -13.53
CA PRO A 176 20.49 13.51 -13.06
C PRO A 176 19.58 12.93 -14.14
N GLY A 177 19.71 13.35 -15.41
CA GLY A 177 18.93 12.82 -16.54
C GLY A 177 19.35 11.42 -16.99
N ASP A 178 20.55 10.97 -16.66
CA ASP A 178 21.10 9.66 -17.02
C ASP A 178 20.85 8.57 -15.96
N LEU A 179 20.24 8.94 -14.83
CA LEU A 179 20.02 8.04 -13.69
C LEU A 179 19.15 6.82 -14.04
N MET A 180 18.20 6.96 -14.96
CA MET A 180 17.35 5.86 -15.41
C MET A 180 18.15 4.83 -16.22
N GLY A 181 19.01 5.27 -17.13
CA GLY A 181 19.92 4.38 -17.88
C GLY A 181 20.98 3.73 -17.00
N LEU A 182 21.39 4.41 -15.92
CA LEU A 182 22.28 3.85 -14.92
C LEU A 182 21.58 2.81 -14.04
N PHE A 183 20.33 3.06 -13.67
CA PHE A 183 19.48 2.12 -12.96
C PHE A 183 19.31 0.82 -13.74
N ASP A 184 18.97 0.89 -15.02
CA ASP A 184 18.84 -0.28 -15.89
C ASP A 184 20.14 -1.06 -16.01
N LYS A 185 21.28 -0.38 -16.09
CA LYS A 185 22.61 -1.04 -16.14
C LYS A 185 22.99 -1.76 -14.85
N ILE A 186 22.72 -1.16 -13.71
CA ILE A 186 23.24 -1.64 -12.40
C ILE A 186 22.25 -2.62 -11.77
N TYR A 187 20.97 -2.33 -11.81
CA TYR A 187 19.95 -3.13 -11.12
C TYR A 187 19.55 -4.40 -11.87
N TRP A 188 19.42 -4.35 -13.19
CA TRP A 188 19.00 -5.50 -13.99
C TRP A 188 20.15 -6.42 -14.42
N LYS A 189 21.39 -5.95 -14.38
CA LYS A 189 22.58 -6.76 -14.74
C LYS A 189 23.32 -7.35 -13.57
N ALA A 190 23.00 -6.98 -12.34
CA ALA A 190 23.62 -7.45 -11.12
C ALA A 190 22.79 -8.51 -10.36
N GLY A 191 21.63 -8.95 -10.92
CA GLY A 191 20.76 -10.00 -10.39
C GLY A 191 20.91 -11.31 -11.11
#